data_a9a2a1e3717bf6860c3b94867aeda681
#
_entry.id   a9a2a1e3717bf6860c3b94867aeda681
#
_cell.length_a   1.000
_cell.length_b   1.000
_cell.length_c   1.000
_cell.angle_alpha   90.00
_cell.angle_beta   90.00
_cell.angle_gamma   90.00
#
_symmetry.space_group_name_H-M   'P 1'
#
loop_
_entity.id
_entity.type
_entity.pdbx_description
1 polymer ?
#
loop_
_entity_poly.entity_id
_entity_poly.type
_entity_poly.pdbx_seq_one_letter_code
_entity_poly.pdbx_strand_id
1 'polypeptide(L)'
;MTRGYPEPPRLIVVGVDVLGAEVARLVLAHGDDPVARLRVHGWEVRRARDVISHTGDKHVLTLSFVVEPQALAPLGVGVRPVRDDDLVVADGEVPEQYQRVAAYALVTSSRGVLMTQFSDRTNAQGRWGLPGGGIEAQEAPDRAVVREAWEESGQLIEVDELALVHTSHWIGRAPTGRLEDFHAVRVVYRASCPEPTEPVVHDVGGTTAAAAWVRLTDLDRLDLTSSWRSLLRDVAWNASGVVMAPDEADGPEHHEQAADDDDRSRPQL
;
A
#
# COMPACT_ATOMS: atom_id res chain seq x y z
N MET A 1 26.27 -11.14 8.73
CA MET A 1 25.27 -10.57 9.63
C MET A 1 24.09 -10.24 8.74
N THR A 2 23.01 -11.01 8.80
CA THR A 2 21.77 -10.72 8.12
C THR A 2 21.20 -9.44 8.71
N ARG A 3 21.23 -8.33 7.97
CA ARG A 3 20.46 -7.13 8.34
C ARG A 3 18.98 -7.55 8.29
N GLY A 4 18.32 -7.57 9.44
CA GLY A 4 16.90 -7.77 9.51
C GLY A 4 16.19 -6.54 8.92
N TYR A 5 14.97 -6.74 8.39
CA TYR A 5 14.11 -5.64 7.99
C TYR A 5 13.89 -4.66 9.15
N PRO A 6 13.72 -3.35 8.89
CA PRO A 6 13.35 -2.41 9.93
C PRO A 6 12.05 -2.87 10.60
N GLU A 7 11.93 -2.67 11.91
CA GLU A 7 10.71 -3.01 12.64
C GLU A 7 9.54 -2.18 12.06
N PRO A 8 8.50 -2.83 11.50
CA PRO A 8 7.38 -2.10 10.91
C PRO A 8 6.60 -1.36 11.99
N PRO A 9 5.88 -0.27 11.66
CA PRO A 9 5.02 0.39 12.62
C PRO A 9 3.94 -0.56 13.13
N ARG A 10 3.59 -0.43 14.41
CA ARG A 10 2.45 -1.13 14.98
C ARG A 10 1.17 -0.56 14.40
N LEU A 11 0.26 -1.41 13.93
CA LEU A 11 -0.98 -1.00 13.32
C LEU A 11 -2.16 -1.19 14.29
N ILE A 12 -2.95 -0.13 14.44
CA ILE A 12 -4.20 -0.13 15.21
C ILE A 12 -5.34 0.23 14.26
N VAL A 13 -6.41 -0.55 14.28
CA VAL A 13 -7.63 -0.30 13.51
C VAL A 13 -8.69 0.28 14.44
N VAL A 14 -9.29 1.39 14.03
CA VAL A 14 -10.35 2.07 14.77
C VAL A 14 -11.59 2.20 13.89
N GLY A 15 -12.71 1.68 14.39
CA GLY A 15 -14.04 1.97 13.85
C GLY A 15 -14.64 3.19 14.55
N VAL A 16 -15.10 4.16 13.77
CA VAL A 16 -15.87 5.30 14.29
C VAL A 16 -17.27 5.29 13.67
N ASP A 17 -18.27 5.67 14.44
CA ASP A 17 -19.62 5.84 13.91
C ASP A 17 -19.74 7.10 13.02
N VAL A 18 -20.92 7.33 12.47
CA VAL A 18 -21.21 8.50 11.61
C VAL A 18 -21.10 9.84 12.35
N LEU A 19 -21.15 9.84 13.69
CA LEU A 19 -20.96 11.02 14.53
C LEU A 19 -19.51 11.22 14.94
N GLY A 20 -18.62 10.26 14.60
CA GLY A 20 -17.20 10.29 14.89
C GLY A 20 -16.81 9.69 16.23
N ALA A 21 -17.75 9.05 16.96
CA ALA A 21 -17.43 8.35 18.20
C ALA A 21 -16.73 7.02 17.90
N GLU A 22 -15.67 6.70 18.66
CA GLU A 22 -14.98 5.42 18.55
C GLU A 22 -15.89 4.29 19.09
N VAL A 23 -16.14 3.29 18.24
CA VAL A 23 -17.00 2.13 18.54
C VAL A 23 -16.25 0.80 18.47
N ALA A 24 -15.06 0.80 17.91
CA ALA A 24 -14.18 -0.37 17.86
C ALA A 24 -12.71 0.05 17.88
N ARG A 25 -11.86 -0.74 18.56
CA ARG A 25 -10.40 -0.60 18.55
C ARG A 25 -9.73 -1.97 18.57
N LEU A 26 -8.93 -2.26 17.57
CA LEU A 26 -8.31 -3.56 17.33
C LEU A 26 -6.83 -3.38 17.00
N VAL A 27 -5.99 -4.34 17.39
CA VAL A 27 -4.62 -4.44 16.86
C VAL A 27 -4.68 -5.23 15.57
N LEU A 28 -4.08 -4.70 14.50
CA LEU A 28 -3.92 -5.42 13.24
C LEU A 28 -2.68 -6.31 13.34
N ALA A 29 -2.89 -7.62 13.31
CA ALA A 29 -1.80 -8.59 13.32
C ALA A 29 -1.26 -8.81 11.89
N HIS A 30 -0.12 -9.48 11.79
CA HIS A 30 0.43 -9.91 10.50
C HIS A 30 -0.59 -10.75 9.73
N GLY A 31 -0.79 -10.44 8.45
CA GLY A 31 -1.75 -11.11 7.58
C GLY A 31 -3.21 -10.71 7.76
N ASP A 32 -3.53 -9.82 8.72
CA ASP A 32 -4.90 -9.34 8.90
C ASP A 32 -5.27 -8.28 7.85
N ASP A 33 -6.53 -8.32 7.40
CA ASP A 33 -7.16 -7.23 6.65
C ASP A 33 -8.00 -6.36 7.60
N PRO A 34 -7.85 -5.02 7.63
CA PRO A 34 -8.54 -4.16 8.58
C PRO A 34 -10.06 -4.17 8.42
N VAL A 35 -10.57 -4.26 7.17
CA VAL A 35 -12.01 -4.31 6.87
C VAL A 35 -12.60 -5.64 7.34
N ALA A 36 -11.92 -6.76 7.01
CA ALA A 36 -12.32 -8.08 7.46
C ALA A 36 -12.33 -8.19 8.99
N ARG A 37 -11.33 -7.59 9.66
CA ARG A 37 -11.27 -7.55 11.14
C ARG A 37 -12.44 -6.80 11.75
N LEU A 38 -12.80 -5.63 11.19
CA LEU A 38 -13.97 -4.87 11.66
C LEU A 38 -15.25 -5.66 11.42
N ARG A 39 -15.41 -6.32 10.27
CA ARG A 39 -16.56 -7.17 9.95
C ARG A 39 -16.72 -8.34 10.92
N VAL A 40 -15.64 -9.04 11.26
CA VAL A 40 -15.68 -10.13 12.27
C VAL A 40 -16.16 -9.63 13.62
N HIS A 41 -15.95 -8.33 13.94
CA HIS A 41 -16.42 -7.71 15.17
C HIS A 41 -17.81 -7.05 15.04
N GLY A 42 -18.55 -7.32 13.95
CA GLY A 42 -19.94 -6.86 13.76
C GLY A 42 -20.06 -5.47 13.17
N TRP A 43 -19.01 -4.98 12.50
CA TRP A 43 -18.99 -3.65 11.89
C TRP A 43 -18.87 -3.72 10.39
N GLU A 44 -19.77 -3.08 9.65
CA GLU A 44 -19.67 -2.85 8.20
C GLU A 44 -18.91 -1.55 7.95
N VAL A 45 -17.84 -1.61 7.15
CA VAL A 45 -17.03 -0.44 6.80
C VAL A 45 -17.70 0.32 5.64
N ARG A 46 -17.90 1.61 5.84
CA ARG A 46 -18.44 2.52 4.82
C ARG A 46 -17.36 3.21 4.02
N ARG A 47 -16.29 3.65 4.67
CA ARG A 47 -15.12 4.26 4.03
C ARG A 47 -13.94 4.31 4.98
N ALA A 48 -12.75 4.42 4.44
CA ALA A 48 -11.60 4.87 5.19
C ALA A 48 -11.80 6.34 5.61
N ARG A 49 -11.25 6.73 6.75
CA ARG A 49 -11.41 8.08 7.29
C ARG A 49 -10.07 8.80 7.39
N ASP A 50 -9.11 8.18 8.09
CA ASP A 50 -7.86 8.84 8.45
C ASP A 50 -6.79 7.83 8.85
N VAL A 51 -5.51 8.20 8.71
CA VAL A 51 -4.37 7.48 9.27
C VAL A 51 -3.55 8.45 10.09
N ILE A 52 -3.50 8.20 11.40
CA ILE A 52 -2.76 9.05 12.35
C ILE A 52 -1.47 8.33 12.73
N SER A 53 -0.34 9.02 12.53
CA SER A 53 0.97 8.57 12.95
C SER A 53 1.28 9.07 14.37
N HIS A 54 1.60 8.15 15.25
CA HIS A 54 2.10 8.43 16.59
C HIS A 54 3.56 8.04 16.66
N THR A 55 4.41 9.02 16.87
CA THR A 55 5.86 8.88 16.94
C THR A 55 6.32 8.86 18.41
N GLY A 56 7.40 8.17 18.72
CA GLY A 56 7.93 8.03 20.08
C GLY A 56 8.83 6.80 20.18
N ASP A 57 8.81 6.11 21.34
CA ASP A 57 9.57 4.87 21.55
C ASP A 57 9.22 3.78 20.53
N LYS A 58 7.97 3.79 20.07
CA LYS A 58 7.47 2.92 19.00
C LYS A 58 6.67 3.74 18.00
N HIS A 59 6.86 3.43 16.73
CA HIS A 59 6.03 3.99 15.67
C HIS A 59 4.69 3.25 15.63
N VAL A 60 3.58 3.99 15.76
CA VAL A 60 2.22 3.43 15.72
C VAL A 60 1.39 4.18 14.69
N LEU A 61 0.75 3.45 13.79
CA LEU A 61 -0.22 4.00 12.86
C LEU A 61 -1.63 3.56 13.28
N THR A 62 -2.52 4.54 13.46
CA THR A 62 -3.95 4.30 13.73
C THR A 62 -4.73 4.49 12.44
N LEU A 63 -5.26 3.39 11.90
CA LEU A 63 -6.08 3.33 10.69
C LEU A 63 -7.56 3.48 11.10
N SER A 64 -8.20 4.57 10.73
CA SER A 64 -9.58 4.89 11.14
C SER A 64 -10.57 4.70 10.00
N PHE A 65 -11.71 4.06 10.29
CA PHE A 65 -12.77 3.77 9.33
C PHE A 65 -14.12 4.25 9.88
N VAL A 66 -14.95 4.81 9.00
CA VAL A 66 -16.36 5.04 9.33
C VAL A 66 -17.09 3.72 9.18
N VAL A 67 -17.78 3.31 10.25
CA VAL A 67 -18.45 2.00 10.33
C VAL A 67 -19.91 2.15 10.78
N GLU A 68 -20.70 1.13 10.44
CA GLU A 68 -22.06 0.95 10.92
C GLU A 68 -22.23 -0.47 11.47
N PRO A 69 -23.19 -0.71 12.39
CA PRO A 69 -23.49 -2.05 12.85
C PRO A 69 -23.85 -2.96 11.67
N GLN A 70 -23.26 -4.15 11.63
CA GLN A 70 -23.55 -5.13 10.58
C GLN A 70 -24.91 -5.79 10.83
N ALA A 71 -25.77 -5.86 9.79
CA ALA A 71 -27.12 -6.43 9.91
C ALA A 71 -27.14 -7.97 10.07
N LEU A 72 -26.10 -8.67 9.61
CA LEU A 72 -25.98 -10.13 9.66
C LEU A 72 -24.71 -10.52 10.40
N ALA A 73 -24.75 -11.67 11.11
CA ALA A 73 -23.56 -12.22 11.77
C ALA A 73 -22.46 -12.48 10.74
N PRO A 74 -21.21 -12.12 11.03
CA PRO A 74 -20.10 -12.30 10.10
C PRO A 74 -19.90 -13.79 9.83
N LEU A 75 -19.85 -14.16 8.57
CA LEU A 75 -19.22 -15.40 8.17
C LEU A 75 -17.72 -15.20 8.41
N GLY A 76 -17.15 -15.95 9.37
CA GLY A 76 -15.74 -15.85 9.73
C GLY A 76 -14.84 -16.27 8.56
N VAL A 77 -14.51 -15.33 7.71
CA VAL A 77 -13.54 -15.54 6.62
C VAL A 77 -12.25 -14.89 7.07
N GLY A 78 -11.33 -15.70 7.59
CA GLY A 78 -9.94 -15.27 7.73
C GLY A 78 -9.36 -15.08 6.32
N VAL A 79 -8.70 -13.96 6.07
CA VAL A 79 -7.95 -13.76 4.82
C VAL A 79 -6.81 -14.78 4.80
N ARG A 80 -6.83 -15.69 3.82
CA ARG A 80 -5.75 -16.66 3.65
C ARG A 80 -4.67 -16.04 2.78
N PRO A 81 -3.37 -16.31 3.08
CA PRO A 81 -2.31 -15.86 2.20
C PRO A 81 -2.44 -16.51 0.82
N VAL A 82 -2.23 -15.72 -0.21
CA VAL A 82 -2.02 -16.22 -1.56
C VAL A 82 -0.66 -16.91 -1.60
N ARG A 83 -0.54 -18.04 -2.31
CA ARG A 83 0.74 -18.74 -2.50
C ARG A 83 1.05 -18.78 -3.98
N ASP A 84 2.32 -18.68 -4.33
CA ASP A 84 2.76 -18.91 -5.70
C ASP A 84 2.47 -20.38 -6.07
N ASP A 85 1.89 -20.62 -7.24
CA ASP A 85 1.53 -21.97 -7.73
C ASP A 85 2.76 -22.88 -7.84
N ASP A 86 3.92 -22.32 -8.17
CA ASP A 86 5.20 -23.02 -8.34
C ASP A 86 6.07 -22.99 -7.08
N LEU A 87 5.52 -22.58 -5.92
CA LEU A 87 6.29 -22.44 -4.70
C LEU A 87 6.82 -23.80 -4.20
N VAL A 88 8.13 -23.98 -4.28
CA VAL A 88 8.83 -25.12 -3.68
C VAL A 88 9.35 -24.72 -2.31
N VAL A 89 8.87 -25.41 -1.27
CA VAL A 89 9.31 -25.24 0.13
C VAL A 89 10.09 -26.48 0.53
N ALA A 90 11.32 -26.30 1.03
CA ALA A 90 12.13 -27.41 1.50
C ALA A 90 11.60 -27.97 2.84
N ASP A 91 11.91 -29.24 3.12
CA ASP A 91 11.52 -29.86 4.39
C ASP A 91 12.07 -29.08 5.58
N GLY A 92 11.17 -28.64 6.47
CA GLY A 92 11.51 -27.86 7.65
C GLY A 92 11.77 -26.35 7.40
N GLU A 93 11.69 -25.87 6.17
CA GLU A 93 11.77 -24.45 5.86
C GLU A 93 10.50 -23.73 6.32
N VAL A 94 10.66 -22.65 7.10
CA VAL A 94 9.55 -21.85 7.62
C VAL A 94 9.63 -20.46 6.99
N PRO A 95 8.52 -19.93 6.44
CA PRO A 95 8.51 -18.58 5.90
C PRO A 95 8.85 -17.54 6.98
N GLU A 96 9.73 -16.60 6.65
CA GLU A 96 10.03 -15.46 7.51
C GLU A 96 8.93 -14.42 7.36
N GLN A 97 8.33 -14.01 8.49
CA GLN A 97 7.29 -12.98 8.48
C GLN A 97 7.90 -11.62 8.20
N TYR A 98 7.37 -10.97 7.17
CA TYR A 98 7.74 -9.61 6.82
C TYR A 98 6.49 -8.77 6.56
N GLN A 99 6.32 -7.68 7.33
CA GLN A 99 5.26 -6.71 7.12
C GLN A 99 5.84 -5.40 6.59
N ARG A 100 5.30 -4.94 5.45
CA ARG A 100 5.64 -3.64 4.88
C ARG A 100 4.43 -2.72 4.92
N VAL A 101 4.63 -1.51 5.44
CA VAL A 101 3.64 -0.43 5.35
C VAL A 101 4.15 0.59 4.35
N ALA A 102 3.31 0.97 3.40
CA ALA A 102 3.66 1.89 2.33
C ALA A 102 2.53 2.90 2.10
N ALA A 103 2.87 4.08 1.61
CA ALA A 103 1.92 5.14 1.27
C ALA A 103 2.01 5.46 -0.23
N TYR A 104 0.85 5.58 -0.87
CA TYR A 104 0.70 5.87 -2.30
C TYR A 104 -0.32 6.97 -2.52
N ALA A 105 -0.28 7.64 -3.67
CA ALA A 105 -1.29 8.62 -4.03
C ALA A 105 -1.81 8.48 -5.46
N LEU A 106 -3.12 8.55 -5.62
CA LEU A 106 -3.76 8.88 -6.89
C LEU A 106 -3.65 10.40 -7.09
N VAL A 107 -2.58 10.82 -7.76
CA VAL A 107 -2.30 12.24 -8.02
C VAL A 107 -2.96 12.65 -9.32
N THR A 108 -3.84 13.66 -9.25
CA THR A 108 -4.51 14.22 -10.42
C THR A 108 -4.03 15.65 -10.72
N SER A 109 -4.06 16.02 -11.99
CA SER A 109 -3.72 17.37 -12.45
C SER A 109 -4.43 17.69 -13.77
N SER A 110 -4.18 18.90 -14.31
CA SER A 110 -4.60 19.28 -15.66
C SER A 110 -3.97 18.43 -16.77
N ARG A 111 -2.86 17.71 -16.47
CA ARG A 111 -2.14 16.83 -17.42
C ARG A 111 -2.63 15.37 -17.35
N GLY A 112 -3.43 15.00 -16.36
CA GLY A 112 -3.94 13.65 -16.15
C GLY A 112 -3.59 13.08 -14.78
N VAL A 113 -3.36 11.77 -14.71
CA VAL A 113 -2.95 11.03 -13.51
C VAL A 113 -1.44 10.79 -13.57
N LEU A 114 -0.76 11.03 -12.46
CA LEU A 114 0.66 10.72 -12.33
C LEU A 114 0.84 9.21 -12.11
N MET A 115 1.65 8.60 -12.97
CA MET A 115 2.00 7.18 -12.87
C MET A 115 3.52 7.04 -12.85
N THR A 116 4.02 6.02 -12.13
CA THR A 116 5.43 5.67 -12.06
C THR A 116 5.66 4.26 -12.62
N GLN A 117 6.80 4.05 -13.27
CA GLN A 117 7.16 2.76 -13.87
C GLN A 117 8.25 2.11 -13.03
N PHE A 118 8.06 0.84 -12.68
CA PHE A 118 8.99 0.08 -11.85
C PHE A 118 10.30 -0.23 -12.59
N SER A 119 11.42 -0.07 -11.88
CA SER A 119 12.75 -0.41 -12.38
C SER A 119 13.03 -1.92 -12.33
N ASP A 120 14.20 -2.33 -12.79
CA ASP A 120 14.73 -3.70 -12.70
C ASP A 120 15.07 -4.16 -11.28
N ARG A 121 14.95 -3.28 -10.30
CA ARG A 121 15.11 -3.60 -8.85
C ARG A 121 13.85 -4.15 -8.23
N THR A 122 12.75 -4.23 -8.98
CA THR A 122 11.48 -4.79 -8.51
C THR A 122 11.10 -6.04 -9.30
N ASN A 123 10.25 -6.89 -8.73
CA ASN A 123 9.67 -8.03 -9.46
C ASN A 123 8.64 -7.60 -10.52
N ALA A 124 8.31 -6.32 -10.58
CA ALA A 124 7.33 -5.74 -11.50
C ALA A 124 7.98 -4.84 -12.58
N GLN A 125 9.24 -5.10 -12.95
CA GLN A 125 9.99 -4.30 -13.91
C GLN A 125 9.17 -3.96 -15.16
N GLY A 126 9.17 -2.66 -15.52
CA GLY A 126 8.48 -2.14 -16.69
C GLY A 126 6.98 -1.91 -16.52
N ARG A 127 6.38 -2.45 -15.47
CA ARG A 127 4.97 -2.22 -15.14
C ARG A 127 4.77 -0.88 -14.46
N TRP A 128 3.53 -0.39 -14.48
CA TRP A 128 3.16 0.91 -13.93
C TRP A 128 2.38 0.78 -12.64
N GLY A 129 2.53 1.77 -11.75
CA GLY A 129 1.82 1.90 -10.49
C GLY A 129 1.57 3.36 -10.13
N LEU A 130 0.94 3.59 -8.98
CA LEU A 130 0.83 4.93 -8.39
C LEU A 130 2.18 5.35 -7.77
N PRO A 131 2.50 6.65 -7.77
CA PRO A 131 3.65 7.16 -7.04
C PRO A 131 3.51 6.88 -5.54
N GLY A 132 4.61 6.46 -4.91
CA GLY A 132 4.65 6.14 -3.50
C GLY A 132 5.55 4.96 -3.17
N GLY A 133 5.80 4.77 -1.88
CA GLY A 133 6.74 3.76 -1.40
C GLY A 133 6.66 3.53 0.10
N GLY A 134 7.71 2.94 0.65
CA GLY A 134 7.79 2.60 2.06
C GLY A 134 7.73 3.83 2.98
N ILE A 135 7.06 3.69 4.11
CA ILE A 135 7.05 4.70 5.15
C ILE A 135 8.33 4.55 5.96
N GLU A 136 9.10 5.62 6.10
CA GLU A 136 10.32 5.63 6.90
C GLU A 136 10.03 5.58 8.42
N ALA A 137 11.04 5.26 9.21
CA ALA A 137 10.91 5.23 10.67
C ALA A 137 10.43 6.59 11.20
N GLN A 138 9.34 6.59 11.97
CA GLN A 138 8.72 7.79 12.55
C GLN A 138 8.12 8.76 11.52
N GLU A 139 7.99 8.37 10.25
CA GLU A 139 7.37 9.18 9.21
C GLU A 139 5.84 9.01 9.22
N ALA A 140 5.10 10.09 8.97
CA ALA A 140 3.66 10.00 8.77
C ALA A 140 3.35 9.63 7.30
N PRO A 141 2.30 8.81 7.03
CA PRO A 141 2.01 8.33 5.68
C PRO A 141 1.75 9.42 4.64
N ASP A 142 1.12 10.53 5.04
CA ASP A 142 0.90 11.70 4.19
C ASP A 142 2.21 12.41 3.81
N ARG A 143 3.21 12.38 4.70
CA ARG A 143 4.55 12.92 4.44
C ARG A 143 5.35 11.98 3.54
N ALA A 144 5.25 10.67 3.79
CA ALA A 144 5.89 9.66 2.95
C ALA A 144 5.47 9.82 1.49
N VAL A 145 4.17 9.93 1.22
CA VAL A 145 3.68 10.04 -0.16
C VAL A 145 4.10 11.33 -0.85
N VAL A 146 4.22 12.45 -0.13
CA VAL A 146 4.74 13.71 -0.69
C VAL A 146 6.23 13.58 -1.04
N ARG A 147 7.03 12.97 -0.15
CA ARG A 147 8.45 12.68 -0.39
C ARG A 147 8.63 11.79 -1.61
N GLU A 148 7.94 10.65 -1.65
CA GLU A 148 8.02 9.67 -2.74
C GLU A 148 7.59 10.28 -4.09
N ALA A 149 6.48 11.03 -4.12
CA ALA A 149 6.04 11.67 -5.36
C ALA A 149 7.10 12.64 -5.91
N TRP A 150 7.81 13.35 -5.03
CA TRP A 150 8.91 14.21 -5.45
C TRP A 150 10.13 13.40 -5.91
N GLU A 151 10.53 12.37 -5.18
CA GLU A 151 11.68 11.51 -5.50
C GLU A 151 11.48 10.77 -6.81
N GLU A 152 10.27 10.24 -7.03
CA GLU A 152 9.93 9.42 -8.20
C GLU A 152 9.55 10.23 -9.45
N SER A 153 9.13 11.49 -9.30
CA SER A 153 8.60 12.26 -10.44
C SER A 153 8.95 13.74 -10.47
N GLY A 154 9.56 14.28 -9.41
CA GLY A 154 9.82 15.72 -9.28
C GLY A 154 8.58 16.57 -9.12
N GLN A 155 7.41 15.98 -8.81
CA GLN A 155 6.17 16.72 -8.67
C GLN A 155 5.91 17.11 -7.23
N LEU A 156 5.47 18.36 -7.01
CA LEU A 156 4.98 18.82 -5.72
C LEU A 156 3.46 18.57 -5.66
N ILE A 157 3.04 17.73 -4.74
CA ILE A 157 1.66 17.35 -4.57
C ILE A 157 1.05 17.87 -3.28
N GLU A 158 -0.26 18.05 -3.28
CA GLU A 158 -1.07 18.36 -2.11
C GLU A 158 -1.96 17.15 -1.81
N VAL A 159 -1.84 16.59 -0.60
CA VAL A 159 -2.65 15.45 -0.17
C VAL A 159 -4.02 15.95 0.24
N ASP A 160 -5.06 15.40 -0.38
CA ASP A 160 -6.45 15.82 -0.16
C ASP A 160 -7.13 14.98 0.93
N GLU A 161 -7.27 13.67 0.70
CA GLU A 161 -7.97 12.76 1.61
C GLU A 161 -7.44 11.33 1.51
N LEU A 162 -7.67 10.54 2.57
CA LEU A 162 -7.46 9.11 2.54
C LEU A 162 -8.53 8.45 1.65
N ALA A 163 -8.11 7.80 0.56
CA ALA A 163 -8.99 7.09 -0.33
C ALA A 163 -9.36 5.70 0.21
N LEU A 164 -8.34 4.90 0.54
CA LEU A 164 -8.53 3.55 1.07
C LEU A 164 -7.27 3.04 1.79
N VAL A 165 -7.43 1.95 2.54
CA VAL A 165 -6.34 1.10 3.00
C VAL A 165 -6.51 -0.26 2.36
N HIS A 166 -5.51 -0.71 1.64
CA HIS A 166 -5.48 -1.98 0.94
C HIS A 166 -4.44 -2.90 1.56
N THR A 167 -4.78 -4.16 1.73
CA THR A 167 -3.84 -5.18 2.24
C THR A 167 -3.68 -6.31 1.25
N SER A 168 -2.50 -6.90 1.24
CA SER A 168 -2.26 -8.17 0.55
C SER A 168 -1.37 -9.05 1.42
N HIS A 169 -1.68 -10.35 1.44
CA HIS A 169 -0.95 -11.34 2.21
C HIS A 169 -0.52 -12.48 1.27
N TRP A 170 0.77 -12.72 1.20
CA TRP A 170 1.35 -13.62 0.23
C TRP A 170 2.48 -14.46 0.87
N ILE A 171 2.62 -15.72 0.44
CA ILE A 171 3.73 -16.59 0.81
C ILE A 171 4.44 -17.04 -0.46
N GLY A 172 5.73 -16.71 -0.56
CA GLY A 172 6.54 -17.01 -1.74
C GLY A 172 8.00 -16.68 -1.55
N ARG A 173 8.75 -16.59 -2.66
CA ARG A 173 10.17 -16.28 -2.61
C ARG A 173 10.44 -14.83 -3.00
N ALA A 174 11.14 -14.12 -2.10
CA ALA A 174 11.69 -12.82 -2.40
C ALA A 174 12.71 -12.90 -3.57
N PRO A 175 13.06 -11.78 -4.23
CA PRO A 175 14.11 -11.75 -5.25
C PRO A 175 15.45 -12.32 -4.78
N THR A 176 15.71 -12.28 -3.48
CA THR A 176 16.88 -12.88 -2.83
C THR A 176 16.83 -14.41 -2.71
N GLY A 177 15.69 -15.04 -3.09
CA GLY A 177 15.42 -16.47 -2.91
C GLY A 177 14.91 -16.85 -1.51
N ARG A 178 14.82 -15.90 -0.56
CA ARG A 178 14.33 -16.17 0.80
C ARG A 178 12.82 -16.46 0.75
N LEU A 179 12.39 -17.49 1.49
CA LEU A 179 10.98 -17.80 1.66
C LEU A 179 10.35 -16.81 2.65
N GLU A 180 9.36 -16.07 2.21
CA GLU A 180 8.71 -15.02 3.00
C GLU A 180 7.20 -15.25 3.13
N ASP A 181 6.70 -14.90 4.32
CA ASP A 181 5.31 -14.67 4.64
C ASP A 181 5.11 -13.14 4.66
N PHE A 182 4.76 -12.58 3.49
CA PHE A 182 4.78 -11.15 3.23
C PHE A 182 3.39 -10.55 3.38
N HIS A 183 3.28 -9.56 4.26
CA HIS A 183 2.06 -8.77 4.46
C HIS A 183 2.29 -7.31 4.09
N ALA A 184 1.67 -6.86 3.00
CA ALA A 184 1.69 -5.46 2.61
C ALA A 184 0.44 -4.74 3.10
N VAL A 185 0.65 -3.55 3.69
CA VAL A 185 -0.42 -2.61 4.05
C VAL A 185 -0.17 -1.32 3.29
N ARG A 186 -1.06 -0.99 2.35
CA ARG A 186 -0.95 0.21 1.50
C ARG A 186 -1.97 1.24 1.95
N VAL A 187 -1.49 2.41 2.35
CA VAL A 187 -2.29 3.60 2.65
C VAL A 187 -2.37 4.41 1.37
N VAL A 188 -3.54 4.59 0.81
CA VAL A 188 -3.70 5.25 -0.50
C VAL A 188 -4.48 6.54 -0.32
N TYR A 189 -3.86 7.65 -0.73
CA TYR A 189 -4.44 8.98 -0.70
C TYR A 189 -4.95 9.42 -2.08
N ARG A 190 -5.91 10.33 -2.09
CA ARG A 190 -6.14 11.23 -3.21
C ARG A 190 -5.24 12.43 -3.02
N ALA A 191 -4.68 12.91 -4.11
CA ALA A 191 -3.84 14.09 -4.11
C ALA A 191 -4.00 14.87 -5.41
N SER A 192 -3.69 16.13 -5.35
CA SER A 192 -3.66 17.04 -6.49
C SER A 192 -2.24 17.56 -6.74
N CYS A 193 -1.94 17.89 -7.98
CA CYS A 193 -0.73 18.60 -8.37
C CYS A 193 -1.14 19.91 -9.05
N PRO A 194 -1.15 21.04 -8.31
CA PRO A 194 -1.60 22.34 -8.84
C PRO A 194 -0.76 22.85 -10.00
N GLU A 195 0.56 22.62 -9.94
CA GLU A 195 1.55 23.11 -10.93
C GLU A 195 2.30 21.93 -11.58
N PRO A 196 1.63 21.13 -12.44
CA PRO A 196 2.23 19.93 -13.01
C PRO A 196 3.30 20.28 -14.04
N THR A 197 4.51 19.74 -13.84
CA THR A 197 5.65 19.85 -14.75
C THR A 197 5.87 18.57 -15.54
N GLU A 198 6.87 18.54 -16.43
CA GLU A 198 7.34 17.27 -17.01
C GLU A 198 7.99 16.42 -15.92
N PRO A 199 7.59 15.14 -15.76
CA PRO A 199 8.14 14.30 -14.71
C PRO A 199 9.63 14.03 -14.86
N VAL A 200 10.35 14.11 -13.74
CA VAL A 200 11.79 13.81 -13.66
C VAL A 200 12.02 12.93 -12.43
N VAL A 201 12.59 11.73 -12.64
CA VAL A 201 12.96 10.83 -11.53
C VAL A 201 14.23 11.36 -10.86
N HIS A 202 14.14 11.67 -9.57
CA HIS A 202 15.26 12.14 -8.75
C HIS A 202 15.96 10.99 -8.01
N ASP A 203 15.23 9.93 -7.67
CA ASP A 203 15.80 8.72 -7.06
C ASP A 203 16.50 7.85 -8.12
N VAL A 204 17.67 8.33 -8.57
CA VAL A 204 18.46 7.65 -9.60
C VAL A 204 19.01 6.34 -9.06
N GLY A 205 18.61 5.23 -9.68
CA GLY A 205 18.99 3.89 -9.27
C GLY A 205 18.10 3.27 -8.20
N GLY A 206 16.97 3.90 -7.87
CA GLY A 206 15.93 3.37 -7.02
C GLY A 206 14.96 2.41 -7.71
N THR A 207 13.79 2.25 -7.13
CA THR A 207 12.75 1.33 -7.63
C THR A 207 11.92 1.89 -8.77
N THR A 208 12.08 3.17 -9.12
CA THR A 208 11.36 3.87 -10.20
C THR A 208 12.26 4.12 -11.40
N ALA A 209 11.86 3.61 -12.57
CA ALA A 209 12.56 3.79 -13.84
C ALA A 209 12.10 5.03 -14.61
N ALA A 210 10.81 5.36 -14.53
CA ALA A 210 10.21 6.49 -15.24
C ALA A 210 8.94 6.98 -14.52
N ALA A 211 8.53 8.21 -14.84
CA ALA A 211 7.24 8.75 -14.43
C ALA A 211 6.57 9.46 -15.61
N ALA A 212 5.24 9.45 -15.64
CA ALA A 212 4.46 10.08 -16.70
C ALA A 212 3.11 10.59 -16.22
N TRP A 213 2.63 11.66 -16.85
CA TRP A 213 1.23 12.07 -16.79
C TRP A 213 0.43 11.28 -17.82
N VAL A 214 -0.56 10.51 -17.37
CA VAL A 214 -1.37 9.63 -18.20
C VAL A 214 -2.82 10.11 -18.18
N ARG A 215 -3.42 10.26 -19.36
CA ARG A 215 -4.85 10.62 -19.43
C ARG A 215 -5.70 9.51 -18.84
N LEU A 216 -6.78 9.86 -18.15
CA LEU A 216 -7.73 8.89 -17.58
C LEU A 216 -8.19 7.84 -18.60
N THR A 217 -8.41 8.25 -19.86
CA THR A 217 -8.83 7.36 -20.96
C THR A 217 -7.76 6.37 -21.42
N ASP A 218 -6.51 6.56 -21.01
CA ASP A 218 -5.36 5.74 -21.43
C ASP A 218 -4.85 4.84 -20.29
N LEU A 219 -5.39 4.96 -19.07
CA LEU A 219 -4.96 4.15 -17.92
C LEU A 219 -5.12 2.65 -18.16
N ASP A 220 -6.21 2.23 -18.84
CA ASP A 220 -6.45 0.81 -19.16
C ASP A 220 -5.42 0.22 -20.13
N ARG A 221 -4.65 1.07 -20.81
CA ARG A 221 -3.61 0.64 -21.77
C ARG A 221 -2.26 0.43 -21.12
N LEU A 222 -2.11 0.86 -19.86
CA LEU A 222 -0.87 0.66 -19.13
C LEU A 222 -0.73 -0.82 -18.74
N ASP A 223 0.50 -1.31 -18.79
CA ASP A 223 0.84 -2.60 -18.21
C ASP A 223 0.91 -2.44 -16.70
N LEU A 224 -0.21 -2.72 -16.04
CA LEU A 224 -0.38 -2.68 -14.58
C LEU A 224 -0.30 -4.11 -14.04
N THR A 225 0.25 -4.29 -12.84
CA THR A 225 0.04 -5.55 -12.12
C THR A 225 -1.45 -5.71 -11.78
N SER A 226 -1.90 -6.95 -11.51
CA SER A 226 -3.30 -7.21 -11.13
C SER A 226 -3.67 -6.44 -9.87
N SER A 227 -2.77 -6.39 -8.89
CA SER A 227 -3.00 -5.65 -7.64
C SER A 227 -3.17 -4.16 -7.86
N TRP A 228 -2.37 -3.52 -8.75
CA TRP A 228 -2.53 -2.11 -9.11
C TRP A 228 -3.80 -1.86 -9.92
N ARG A 229 -4.16 -2.76 -10.81
CA ARG A 229 -5.41 -2.68 -11.58
C ARG A 229 -6.65 -2.76 -10.67
N SER A 230 -6.66 -3.66 -9.70
CA SER A 230 -7.71 -3.75 -8.69
C SER A 230 -7.78 -2.48 -7.84
N LEU A 231 -6.64 -2.04 -7.29
CA LEU A 231 -6.56 -0.86 -6.44
C LEU A 231 -7.04 0.41 -7.18
N LEU A 232 -6.65 0.62 -8.45
CA LEU A 232 -7.11 1.77 -9.23
C LEU A 232 -8.62 1.73 -9.48
N ARG A 233 -9.20 0.54 -9.71
CA ARG A 233 -10.68 0.37 -9.79
C ARG A 233 -11.32 0.77 -8.47
N ASP A 234 -10.80 0.31 -7.34
CA ASP A 234 -11.34 0.60 -6.01
C ASP A 234 -11.26 2.10 -5.68
N VAL A 235 -10.13 2.75 -5.99
CA VAL A 235 -9.97 4.19 -5.78
C VAL A 235 -10.88 5.01 -6.69
N ALA A 236 -11.06 4.61 -7.95
CA ALA A 236 -11.98 5.25 -8.89
C ALA A 236 -13.44 5.05 -8.47
N TRP A 237 -13.79 3.83 -7.99
CA TRP A 237 -15.13 3.47 -7.56
C TRP A 237 -15.54 4.13 -6.24
N ASN A 238 -14.64 4.24 -5.27
CA ASN A 238 -14.87 4.93 -4.00
C ASN A 238 -15.15 6.42 -4.17
N ALA A 239 -14.75 7.01 -5.30
CA ALA A 239 -15.22 8.35 -5.69
C ALA A 239 -16.76 8.41 -5.86
N SER A 240 -17.41 7.26 -6.07
CA SER A 240 -18.86 7.10 -6.24
C SER A 240 -19.59 6.68 -4.96
N GLY A 241 -18.88 6.47 -3.84
CA GLY A 241 -19.48 6.21 -2.52
C GLY A 241 -19.94 4.78 -2.24
N VAL A 242 -19.52 3.79 -3.03
CA VAL A 242 -19.88 2.36 -2.82
C VAL A 242 -18.64 1.55 -2.45
N VAL A 243 -18.65 0.89 -1.30
CA VAL A 243 -17.60 -0.06 -0.86
C VAL A 243 -17.95 -1.45 -1.39
N MET A 244 -17.10 -2.02 -2.25
CA MET A 244 -17.20 -3.42 -2.65
C MET A 244 -16.25 -4.29 -1.81
N ALA A 245 -16.68 -5.52 -1.54
CA ALA A 245 -15.82 -6.55 -0.96
C ALA A 245 -14.70 -6.93 -1.95
N PRO A 246 -13.51 -7.33 -1.47
CA PRO A 246 -12.43 -7.78 -2.34
C PRO A 246 -12.91 -8.98 -3.17
N ASP A 247 -12.66 -8.92 -4.47
CA ASP A 247 -12.97 -9.98 -5.42
C ASP A 247 -12.01 -11.16 -5.18
N GLU A 248 -12.54 -12.38 -5.07
CA GLU A 248 -11.80 -13.60 -4.71
C GLU A 248 -10.96 -14.18 -5.86
N ALA A 249 -10.75 -13.48 -6.94
CA ALA A 249 -10.16 -14.07 -8.14
C ALA A 249 -9.06 -13.22 -8.77
N ASP A 250 -7.85 -13.33 -8.27
CA ASP A 250 -6.68 -13.20 -9.13
C ASP A 250 -5.52 -14.05 -8.55
N GLY A 251 -5.06 -15.03 -9.35
CA GLY A 251 -3.93 -15.88 -9.03
C GLY A 251 -2.63 -15.09 -8.84
N PRO A 252 -1.54 -15.76 -8.41
CA PRO A 252 -0.31 -15.11 -7.98
C PRO A 252 0.38 -14.41 -9.13
N GLU A 253 0.17 -13.11 -9.26
CA GLU A 253 1.09 -12.26 -9.98
C GLU A 253 2.17 -11.80 -9.03
N HIS A 254 3.41 -11.78 -9.51
CA HIS A 254 4.60 -11.38 -8.77
C HIS A 254 4.37 -10.06 -8.02
N HIS A 255 4.36 -10.14 -6.70
CA HIS A 255 4.18 -8.98 -5.84
C HIS A 255 5.40 -8.06 -5.94
N GLU A 256 5.12 -6.77 -5.92
CA GLU A 256 6.11 -5.70 -5.88
C GLU A 256 6.92 -5.79 -4.57
N GLN A 257 8.08 -6.42 -4.63
CA GLN A 257 9.08 -6.35 -3.58
C GLN A 257 10.20 -5.44 -4.08
N ALA A 258 10.34 -4.27 -3.46
CA ALA A 258 11.53 -3.47 -3.60
C ALA A 258 12.69 -4.22 -2.94
N ALA A 259 13.82 -4.36 -3.63
CA ALA A 259 15.06 -4.71 -2.96
C ALA A 259 15.38 -3.58 -1.97
N ASP A 260 15.58 -3.92 -0.68
CA ASP A 260 15.98 -2.96 0.34
C ASP A 260 17.31 -2.31 -0.06
N ASP A 261 17.24 -1.06 -0.48
CA ASP A 261 18.39 -0.24 -0.86
C ASP A 261 18.88 0.55 0.36
N ASP A 262 19.50 -0.14 1.33
CA ASP A 262 20.24 0.50 2.42
C ASP A 262 21.76 0.45 2.17
N ASP A 263 22.19 0.81 0.96
CA ASP A 263 23.61 1.11 0.68
C ASP A 263 23.78 2.62 0.36
N ARG A 264 23.40 3.47 1.31
CA ARG A 264 23.84 4.88 1.33
C ARG A 264 25.23 4.99 1.94
N SER A 265 26.24 4.45 1.29
CA SER A 265 27.63 4.86 1.50
C SER A 265 27.80 6.25 0.90
N ARG A 266 27.53 7.28 1.69
CA ARG A 266 27.95 8.64 1.35
C ARG A 266 29.49 8.68 1.34
N PRO A 267 30.16 9.12 0.28
CA PRO A 267 31.55 9.53 0.38
C PRO A 267 31.60 10.77 1.26
N GLN A 268 32.37 10.68 2.35
CA GLN A 268 32.81 11.86 3.09
C GLN A 268 33.77 12.64 2.18
N LEU A 269 33.44 13.87 1.88
CA LEU A 269 34.36 14.97 1.59
C LEU A 269 34.08 16.08 2.58
#